data_ac1e22f443b9db4bfa1e9c54c38ee6c2
#
_entry.id   ac1e22f443b9db4bfa1e9c54c38ee6c2
#
_cell.length_a   1.000
_cell.length_b   1.000
_cell.length_c   1.000
_cell.angle_alpha   90.00
_cell.angle_beta   90.00
_cell.angle_gamma   90.00
#
_symmetry.space_group_name_H-M   'P 1'
#
loop_
_entity.id
_entity.type
_entity.pdbx_description
1 polymer ?
#
loop_
_entity_poly.entity_id
_entity_poly.type
_entity_poly.pdbx_seq_one_letter_code
_entity_poly.pdbx_strand_id
1 'polypeptide(L)'
;MTTPRLHLRYKVEFPATFAGDHAGMGIVYNLGVGGCKMVSHRKVKCGDLLSVHLNVPEQNTPISILAAKVQWVLEHGFGVEFLEIQKVEQARLERFLDAQGHLAT
;
A
#
# COMPACT_ATOMS: atom_id res chain seq x y z
N MET A 1 -10.42 -9.45 22.20
CA MET A 1 -11.20 -8.66 21.27
C MET A 1 -10.36 -8.15 20.13
N THR A 2 -10.80 -8.38 18.94
CA THR A 2 -10.08 -7.91 17.77
C THR A 2 -10.24 -6.42 17.60
N THR A 3 -9.25 -5.82 17.02
CA THR A 3 -9.28 -4.42 16.64
C THR A 3 -9.67 -4.34 15.16
N PRO A 4 -10.93 -4.05 14.85
CA PRO A 4 -11.36 -4.05 13.45
C PRO A 4 -10.53 -3.11 12.59
N ARG A 5 -9.94 -2.11 13.20
CA ARG A 5 -9.15 -1.11 12.52
C ARG A 5 -8.03 -1.71 11.67
N LEU A 6 -7.40 -2.80 12.14
CA LEU A 6 -6.32 -3.43 11.39
C LEU A 6 -6.82 -4.09 10.12
N HIS A 7 -8.10 -4.36 10.04
CA HIS A 7 -8.70 -5.04 8.90
C HIS A 7 -9.48 -4.10 7.99
N LEU A 8 -9.56 -2.82 8.34
CA LEU A 8 -10.27 -1.86 7.52
C LEU A 8 -9.48 -1.56 6.26
N ARG A 9 -10.18 -1.58 5.14
CA ARG A 9 -9.63 -1.25 3.85
C ARG A 9 -10.45 -0.14 3.25
N TYR A 10 -9.77 0.76 2.57
CA TYR A 10 -10.40 1.95 1.99
C TYR A 10 -10.21 1.92 0.49
N LYS A 11 -11.25 2.30 -0.23
CA LYS A 11 -11.14 2.50 -1.67
C LYS A 11 -10.36 3.78 -1.91
N VAL A 12 -9.34 3.66 -2.72
CA VAL A 12 -8.50 4.79 -3.10
C VAL A 12 -8.14 4.64 -4.56
N GLU A 13 -7.54 5.66 -5.12
CA GLU A 13 -6.97 5.57 -6.46
C GLU A 13 -5.87 6.61 -6.56
N PHE A 14 -4.62 6.15 -6.48
CA PHE A 14 -3.47 7.03 -6.64
C PHE A 14 -2.26 6.21 -7.03
N PRO A 15 -1.25 6.85 -7.65
CA PRO A 15 -0.07 6.12 -8.08
C PRO A 15 0.86 5.79 -6.94
N ALA A 16 1.64 4.75 -7.14
CA ALA A 16 2.71 4.35 -6.24
C ALA A 16 3.88 3.82 -7.05
N THR A 17 5.07 3.91 -6.47
CA THR A 17 6.26 3.29 -7.03
C THR A 17 6.77 2.26 -6.05
N PHE A 18 7.48 1.27 -6.56
CA PHE A 18 8.08 0.24 -5.71
C PHE A 18 9.45 -0.15 -6.26
N ALA A 19 10.28 -0.65 -5.37
CA ALA A 19 11.61 -1.12 -5.71
C ALA A 19 11.99 -2.24 -4.76
N GLY A 20 13.04 -2.96 -5.08
CA GLY A 20 13.49 -4.09 -4.28
C GLY A 20 13.70 -5.28 -5.19
N ASP A 21 13.06 -6.40 -4.88
CA ASP A 21 13.17 -7.59 -5.74
C ASP A 21 12.65 -7.31 -7.14
N HIS A 22 11.67 -6.42 -7.26
CA HIS A 22 11.21 -5.89 -8.53
C HIS A 22 10.96 -4.40 -8.37
N ALA A 23 11.04 -3.66 -9.46
CA ALA A 23 10.83 -2.22 -9.45
C ALA A 23 9.83 -1.82 -10.52
N GLY A 24 9.03 -0.82 -10.21
CA GLY A 24 8.05 -0.33 -11.16
C GLY A 24 7.11 0.66 -10.51
N MET A 25 6.00 0.91 -11.22
CA MET A 25 4.95 1.78 -10.72
C MET A 25 3.61 1.12 -10.97
N GLY A 26 2.63 1.56 -10.21
CA GLY A 26 1.28 1.04 -10.33
C GLY A 26 0.29 2.00 -9.73
N ILE A 27 -0.97 1.57 -9.71
CA ILE A 27 -2.07 2.33 -9.11
C ILE A 27 -2.59 1.54 -7.92
N VAL A 28 -2.69 2.21 -6.78
CA VAL A 28 -3.24 1.62 -5.55
C VAL A 28 -4.75 1.83 -5.57
N TYR A 29 -5.49 0.75 -5.37
CA TYR A 29 -6.95 0.78 -5.35
C TYR A 29 -7.57 0.41 -4.01
N ASN A 30 -6.77 -0.15 -3.12
CA ASN A 30 -7.26 -0.63 -1.83
C ASN A 30 -6.13 -0.45 -0.84
N LEU A 31 -6.40 0.24 0.26
CA LEU A 31 -5.34 0.60 1.20
C LEU A 31 -5.83 0.49 2.63
N GLY A 32 -5.01 -0.12 3.48
CA GLY A 32 -5.20 -0.16 4.91
C GLY A 32 -3.90 0.13 5.62
N VAL A 33 -3.92 0.12 6.94
CA VAL A 33 -2.71 0.39 7.72
C VAL A 33 -1.69 -0.75 7.59
N GLY A 34 -2.15 -1.94 7.22
CA GLY A 34 -1.28 -3.11 7.13
C GLY A 34 -0.92 -3.54 5.72
N GLY A 35 -1.43 -2.89 4.69
CA GLY A 35 -1.12 -3.30 3.33
C GLY A 35 -1.97 -2.61 2.29
N CYS A 36 -1.73 -2.98 1.03
CA CYS A 36 -2.49 -2.41 -0.07
C CYS A 36 -2.59 -3.39 -1.24
N LYS A 37 -3.53 -3.10 -2.12
CA LYS A 37 -3.67 -3.77 -3.40
C LYS A 37 -3.28 -2.78 -4.50
N MET A 38 -2.50 -3.28 -5.45
CA MET A 38 -1.97 -2.44 -6.52
C MET A 38 -2.11 -3.14 -7.85
N VAL A 39 -2.33 -2.36 -8.90
CA VAL A 39 -2.32 -2.85 -10.28
C VAL A 39 -1.11 -2.25 -10.96
N SER A 40 -0.35 -3.08 -11.67
CA SER A 40 0.88 -2.64 -12.31
C SER A 40 1.14 -3.48 -13.55
N HIS A 41 1.81 -2.89 -14.52
CA HIS A 41 2.30 -3.63 -15.69
C HIS A 41 3.56 -4.42 -15.37
N ARG A 42 4.24 -4.09 -14.29
CA ARG A 42 5.41 -4.86 -13.87
C ARG A 42 4.98 -6.11 -13.15
N LYS A 43 5.64 -7.20 -13.44
CA LYS A 43 5.34 -8.47 -12.78
C LYS A 43 6.14 -8.58 -11.50
N VAL A 44 5.47 -9.03 -10.47
CA VAL A 44 6.09 -9.36 -9.18
C VAL A 44 5.75 -10.80 -8.86
N LYS A 45 6.43 -11.34 -7.87
CA LYS A 45 6.20 -12.73 -7.44
C LYS A 45 5.79 -12.73 -5.99
N CYS A 46 4.94 -13.68 -5.64
CA CYS A 46 4.55 -13.90 -4.26
C CYS A 46 5.81 -14.12 -3.41
N GLY A 47 5.93 -13.41 -2.31
CA GLY A 47 7.10 -13.47 -1.45
C GLY A 47 8.14 -12.39 -1.71
N ASP A 48 8.03 -11.66 -2.82
CA ASP A 48 8.95 -10.56 -3.10
C ASP A 48 8.92 -9.52 -1.99
N LEU A 49 10.08 -8.94 -1.70
CA LEU A 49 10.20 -7.84 -0.76
C LEU A 49 10.42 -6.55 -1.53
N LEU A 50 9.59 -5.56 -1.23
CA LEU A 50 9.59 -4.28 -1.94
C LEU A 50 9.59 -3.14 -0.93
N SER A 51 10.23 -2.03 -1.30
CA SER A 51 9.92 -0.75 -0.68
C SER A 51 8.85 -0.09 -1.54
N VAL A 52 7.94 0.65 -0.91
CA VAL A 52 6.80 1.24 -1.62
C VAL A 52 6.69 2.70 -1.25
N HIS A 53 6.49 3.54 -2.25
CA HIS A 53 6.21 4.96 -2.07
C HIS A 53 4.80 5.23 -2.55
N LEU A 54 3.94 5.62 -1.61
CA LEU A 54 2.52 5.90 -1.88
C LEU A 54 2.39 7.38 -2.19
N ASN A 55 2.10 7.69 -3.45
CA ASN A 55 1.98 9.09 -3.90
C ASN A 55 0.55 9.57 -3.69
N VAL A 56 0.21 9.79 -2.42
CA VAL A 56 -1.16 10.17 -2.05
C VAL A 56 -1.48 11.57 -2.54
N PRO A 57 -2.75 11.84 -2.89
CA PRO A 57 -3.15 13.15 -3.39
C PRO A 57 -2.88 14.26 -2.39
N GLU A 58 -2.58 15.44 -2.93
CA GLU A 58 -2.43 16.68 -2.16
C GLU A 58 -1.30 16.68 -1.15
N GLN A 59 -0.34 15.78 -1.31
CA GLN A 59 0.86 15.77 -0.49
C GLN A 59 2.09 15.87 -1.37
N ASN A 60 3.07 16.64 -0.91
CA ASN A 60 4.28 16.90 -1.68
C ASN A 60 5.26 15.73 -1.64
N THR A 61 5.22 14.93 -0.56
CA THR A 61 6.12 13.80 -0.42
C THR A 61 5.30 12.53 -0.27
N PRO A 62 5.74 11.43 -0.89
CA PRO A 62 5.03 10.17 -0.76
C PRO A 62 5.13 9.62 0.67
N ILE A 63 4.19 8.76 1.01
CA ILE A 63 4.29 7.99 2.25
C ILE A 63 5.18 6.80 1.94
N SER A 64 6.27 6.65 2.70
CA SER A 64 7.28 5.64 2.44
C SER A 64 7.06 4.41 3.30
N ILE A 65 6.96 3.25 2.65
CA ILE A 65 6.93 1.95 3.30
C ILE A 65 8.30 1.31 3.08
N LEU A 66 9.03 1.07 4.16
CA LEU A 66 10.40 0.58 4.04
C LEU A 66 10.46 -0.85 3.54
N ALA A 67 9.54 -1.70 3.98
CA ALA A 67 9.50 -3.08 3.52
C ALA A 67 8.05 -3.54 3.44
N ALA A 68 7.71 -4.16 2.33
CA ALA A 68 6.42 -4.76 2.08
C ALA A 68 6.65 -6.11 1.42
N LYS A 69 5.80 -7.07 1.71
CA LYS A 69 5.93 -8.42 1.15
C LYS A 69 4.73 -8.71 0.27
N VAL A 70 4.99 -9.19 -0.95
CA VAL A 70 3.94 -9.59 -1.86
C VAL A 70 3.27 -10.85 -1.32
N GLN A 71 1.98 -10.75 -1.01
CA GLN A 71 1.21 -11.85 -0.43
C GLN A 71 0.49 -12.68 -1.48
N TRP A 72 0.04 -12.02 -2.55
CA TRP A 72 -0.66 -12.71 -3.63
C TRP A 72 -0.48 -11.93 -4.93
N VAL A 73 -0.58 -12.66 -6.03
CA VAL A 73 -0.50 -12.09 -7.37
C VAL A 73 -1.65 -12.67 -8.19
N LEU A 74 -2.35 -11.81 -8.92
CA LEU A 74 -3.45 -12.23 -9.78
C LEU A 74 -3.45 -11.34 -11.02
N GLU A 75 -3.08 -11.92 -12.14
CA GLU A 75 -2.97 -11.21 -13.41
C GLU A 75 -2.06 -9.99 -13.28
N HIS A 76 -2.60 -8.78 -13.37
CA HIS A 76 -1.82 -7.55 -13.26
C HIS A 76 -1.87 -6.95 -11.86
N GLY A 77 -2.66 -7.55 -10.97
CA GLY A 77 -2.82 -7.05 -9.61
C GLY A 77 -2.03 -7.85 -8.61
N PHE A 78 -1.65 -7.21 -7.54
CA PHE A 78 -1.01 -7.92 -6.44
C PHE A 78 -1.29 -7.18 -5.13
N GLY A 79 -1.21 -7.93 -4.06
CA GLY A 79 -1.38 -7.39 -2.72
C GLY A 79 -0.11 -7.49 -1.93
N VAL A 80 0.18 -6.49 -1.13
CA VAL A 80 1.35 -6.49 -0.26
C VAL A 80 0.93 -6.26 1.18
N GLU A 81 1.70 -6.86 2.07
CA GLU A 81 1.62 -6.60 3.50
C GLU A 81 2.77 -5.69 3.89
N PHE A 82 2.49 -4.64 4.63
CA PHE A 82 3.52 -3.73 5.11
C PHE A 82 4.23 -4.37 6.30
N LEU A 83 5.53 -4.58 6.17
CA LEU A 83 6.31 -5.22 7.23
C LEU A 83 7.06 -4.21 8.07
N GLU A 84 7.49 -3.11 7.47
CA GLU A 84 8.29 -2.11 8.16
C GLU A 84 7.92 -0.73 7.67
N ILE A 85 7.55 0.15 8.60
CA ILE A 85 7.23 1.54 8.30
C ILE A 85 7.68 2.38 9.49
N GLN A 86 8.29 3.52 9.20
CA GLN A 86 8.70 4.44 10.26
C GLN A 86 7.49 5.08 10.92
N LYS A 87 7.62 5.41 12.20
CA LYS A 87 6.47 5.93 12.97
C LYS A 87 5.87 7.18 12.36
N VAL A 88 6.71 8.09 11.85
CA VAL A 88 6.21 9.32 11.24
C VAL A 88 5.41 9.00 9.98
N GLU A 89 5.83 8.02 9.22
CA GLU A 89 5.14 7.62 8.00
C GLU A 89 3.85 6.86 8.33
N GLN A 90 3.89 6.05 9.39
CA GLN A 90 2.69 5.38 9.85
C GLN A 90 1.62 6.38 10.28
N ALA A 91 2.02 7.43 10.99
CA ALA A 91 1.10 8.48 11.40
C ALA A 91 0.50 9.20 10.18
N ARG A 92 1.31 9.44 9.15
CA ARG A 92 0.83 10.05 7.90
C ARG A 92 -0.19 9.16 7.22
N LEU A 93 0.11 7.85 7.17
CA LEU A 93 -0.79 6.87 6.58
C LEU A 93 -2.12 6.83 7.33
N GLU A 94 -2.08 6.78 8.65
CA GLU A 94 -3.29 6.74 9.46
C GLU A 94 -4.13 8.00 9.26
N ARG A 95 -3.50 9.18 9.23
CA ARG A 95 -4.23 10.41 8.99
C ARG A 95 -4.87 10.43 7.60
N PHE A 96 -4.16 9.93 6.61
CA PHE A 96 -4.72 9.85 5.27
C PHE A 96 -5.95 8.95 5.25
N LEU A 97 -5.86 7.78 5.88
CA LEU A 97 -6.97 6.84 5.91
C LEU A 97 -8.16 7.38 6.70
N ASP A 98 -7.90 8.09 7.80
CA ASP A 98 -8.99 8.68 8.58
C ASP A 98 -9.78 9.71 7.77
N ALA A 99 -9.17 10.32 6.78
CA ALA A 99 -9.82 11.31 5.94
C ALA A 99 -10.62 10.67 4.79
N GLN A 100 -10.48 9.36 4.57
CA GLN A 100 -11.20 8.69 3.50
C GLN A 100 -12.64 8.42 3.90
N GLY A 101 -13.57 8.64 2.98
CA GLY A 101 -14.97 8.42 3.24
C GLY A 101 -15.51 7.09 2.77
N HIS A 102 -14.69 6.26 2.09
CA HIS A 102 -15.19 5.05 1.44
C HIS A 102 -14.40 3.84 1.85
N LEU A 103 -15.05 2.92 2.53
CA LEU A 103 -14.46 1.63 2.87
C LEU A 103 -14.56 0.69 1.67
N ALA A 104 -13.53 -0.11 1.49
CA ALA A 104 -13.54 -1.20 0.54
C ALA A 104 -14.14 -2.42 1.20
N THR A 105 -14.98 -3.13 0.49
CA THR A 105 -15.61 -4.34 1.00
C THR A 105 -14.94 -5.59 0.45
#